data_5d34d3e2c133bbafc18c83f661a7da04
#
_entry.id   5d34d3e2c133bbafc18c83f661a7da04
#
_cell.length_a   1.000
_cell.length_b   1.000
_cell.length_c   1.000
_cell.angle_alpha   90.00
_cell.angle_beta   90.00
_cell.angle_gamma   90.00
#
_symmetry.space_group_name_H-M   'P 1'
#
loop_
_entity.id
_entity.type
_entity.pdbx_description
1 polymer ?
#
loop_
_entity_poly.entity_id
_entity_poly.type
_entity_poly.pdbx_seq_one_letter_code
_entity_poly.pdbx_strand_id
1 'polypeptide(L)'
;TVTEESIGKVIECIERSKADVIGFSILKVSEANRVSEVESAIWNEHCRFSSNQIVCDKSILFSLHTGAAVRYVYRRAFLQMNHLRFYPGILYEDQEFLPRVFSLANSFYISSFISYRYLLRSSGSIMSQFSLRSLRDTLTIVRSYETWLQEEIKGKSALINAYINGCIFNH
;
A
#
# COMPACT_ATOMS: atom_id res chain seq x y z
N THR A 1 11.34 -3.15 11.61
CA THR A 1 12.47 -2.30 12.01
C THR A 1 13.10 -1.69 10.77
N VAL A 2 13.43 -0.42 10.84
CA VAL A 2 14.16 0.34 9.81
C VAL A 2 15.59 0.52 10.30
N THR A 3 16.58 0.37 9.41
CA THR A 3 18.00 0.61 9.71
C THR A 3 18.44 1.97 9.16
N GLU A 4 19.57 2.49 9.63
CA GLU A 4 20.17 3.73 9.11
C GLU A 4 20.49 3.61 7.61
N GLU A 5 21.02 2.48 7.18
CA GLU A 5 21.26 2.16 5.77
C GLU A 5 19.95 2.19 4.96
N SER A 6 18.84 1.66 5.52
CA SER A 6 17.52 1.69 4.87
C SER A 6 17.05 3.12 4.66
N ILE A 7 17.29 4.03 5.63
CA ILE A 7 16.90 5.44 5.50
C ILE A 7 17.68 6.11 4.37
N GLY A 8 19.00 5.90 4.29
CA GLY A 8 19.85 6.43 3.22
C GLY A 8 19.38 6.01 1.83
N LYS A 9 19.07 4.72 1.65
CA LYS A 9 18.53 4.19 0.38
C LYS A 9 17.16 4.72 0.03
N VAL A 10 16.30 4.91 1.02
CA VAL A 10 14.98 5.53 0.81
C VAL A 10 15.14 6.98 0.32
N ILE A 11 16.04 7.76 0.92
CA ILE A 11 16.31 9.14 0.50
C ILE A 11 16.85 9.16 -0.94
N GLU A 12 17.78 8.29 -1.29
CA GLU A 12 18.29 8.14 -2.67
C GLU A 12 17.16 7.89 -3.67
N CYS A 13 16.22 6.97 -3.34
CA CYS A 13 15.05 6.70 -4.18
C CYS A 13 14.13 7.91 -4.32
N ILE A 14 13.93 8.68 -3.24
CA ILE A 14 13.11 9.91 -3.25
C ILE A 14 13.73 10.95 -4.18
N GLU A 15 15.01 11.24 -4.03
CA GLU A 15 15.72 12.25 -4.81
C GLU A 15 15.75 11.89 -6.30
N ARG A 16 15.97 10.61 -6.59
CA ARG A 16 16.06 10.10 -7.96
C ARG A 16 14.72 10.09 -8.69
N SER A 17 13.64 9.62 -8.03
CA SER A 17 12.37 9.38 -8.70
C SER A 17 11.42 10.57 -8.63
N LYS A 18 11.40 11.29 -7.51
CA LYS A 18 10.42 12.35 -7.19
C LYS A 18 8.97 11.88 -7.37
N ALA A 19 8.73 10.58 -7.30
CA ALA A 19 7.42 9.97 -7.49
C ALA A 19 6.44 10.34 -6.37
N ASP A 20 5.15 10.24 -6.64
CA ASP A 20 4.10 10.44 -5.63
C ASP A 20 4.14 9.33 -4.59
N VAL A 21 4.37 8.08 -5.05
CA VAL A 21 4.45 6.88 -4.21
C VAL A 21 5.67 6.06 -4.59
N ILE A 22 6.45 5.66 -3.58
CA ILE A 22 7.60 4.78 -3.73
C ILE A 22 7.34 3.51 -2.96
N GLY A 23 7.32 2.37 -3.63
CA GLY A 23 7.15 1.05 -3.04
C GLY A 23 8.48 0.33 -2.85
N PHE A 24 8.63 -0.35 -1.72
CA PHE A 24 9.81 -1.12 -1.36
C PHE A 24 9.46 -2.58 -1.04
N SER A 25 10.44 -3.46 -1.15
CA SER A 25 10.32 -4.81 -0.62
C SER A 25 10.39 -4.82 0.90
N ILE A 26 9.71 -5.77 1.52
CA ILE A 26 9.82 -6.05 2.95
C ILE A 26 10.40 -7.44 3.18
N LEU A 27 11.11 -7.60 4.28
CA LEU A 27 11.65 -8.87 4.73
C LEU A 27 10.81 -9.38 5.90
N LYS A 28 10.06 -10.45 5.70
CA LYS A 28 9.34 -11.13 6.76
C LYS A 28 10.32 -11.99 7.57
N VAL A 29 10.31 -11.84 8.88
CA VAL A 29 11.23 -12.53 9.79
C VAL A 29 10.42 -13.14 10.93
N SER A 30 10.66 -14.40 11.24
CA SER A 30 10.05 -15.07 12.41
C SER A 30 10.66 -14.59 13.73
N GLU A 31 10.00 -14.86 14.86
CA GLU A 31 10.51 -14.56 16.22
C GLU A 31 11.89 -15.18 16.50
N ALA A 32 12.19 -16.31 15.88
CA ALA A 32 13.52 -16.94 15.95
C ALA A 32 14.56 -16.25 15.04
N ASN A 33 14.27 -15.06 14.54
CA ASN A 33 15.09 -14.28 13.62
C ASN A 33 15.45 -15.01 12.31
N ARG A 34 14.62 -15.99 11.93
CA ARG A 34 14.78 -16.71 10.67
C ARG A 34 14.07 -15.95 9.56
N VAL A 35 14.77 -15.72 8.45
CA VAL A 35 14.17 -15.15 7.25
C VAL A 35 13.10 -16.13 6.75
N SER A 36 11.87 -15.65 6.63
CA SER A 36 10.76 -16.43 6.09
C SER A 36 10.56 -16.15 4.62
N GLU A 37 10.56 -14.86 4.24
CA GLU A 37 10.20 -14.44 2.89
C GLU A 37 10.63 -13.01 2.62
N VAL A 38 11.03 -12.72 1.37
CA VAL A 38 11.12 -11.35 0.83
C VAL A 38 9.90 -11.09 -0.02
N GLU A 39 9.11 -10.09 0.34
CA GLU A 39 7.89 -9.73 -0.37
C GLU A 39 8.06 -8.37 -1.05
N SER A 40 7.94 -8.35 -2.37
CA SER A 40 8.00 -7.12 -3.18
C SER A 40 6.77 -6.24 -2.96
N ALA A 41 6.86 -4.95 -3.31
CA ALA A 41 5.70 -4.08 -3.40
C ALA A 41 4.74 -4.48 -4.55
N ILE A 42 5.21 -5.24 -5.51
CA ILE A 42 4.43 -5.86 -6.58
C ILE A 42 4.21 -7.33 -6.22
N TRP A 43 2.95 -7.76 -6.13
CA TRP A 43 2.60 -9.13 -5.78
C TRP A 43 2.37 -10.05 -6.99
N ASN A 44 2.16 -9.46 -8.17
CA ASN A 44 1.85 -10.24 -9.38
C ASN A 44 3.13 -10.55 -10.17
N GLU A 45 3.52 -11.82 -10.21
CA GLU A 45 4.69 -12.30 -10.97
C GLU A 45 4.59 -12.05 -12.47
N HIS A 46 3.36 -11.92 -13.00
CA HIS A 46 3.11 -11.58 -14.40
C HIS A 46 3.04 -10.06 -14.65
N CYS A 47 3.45 -9.26 -13.66
CA CYS A 47 3.47 -7.81 -13.78
C CYS A 47 4.50 -7.39 -14.84
N ARG A 48 4.05 -6.62 -15.83
CA ARG A 48 4.89 -6.08 -16.89
C ARG A 48 5.82 -4.93 -16.44
N PHE A 49 5.71 -4.53 -15.18
CA PHE A 49 6.50 -3.42 -14.64
C PHE A 49 7.78 -3.95 -13.98
N SER A 50 8.91 -3.37 -14.35
CA SER A 50 10.20 -3.71 -13.75
C SER A 50 10.47 -2.85 -12.51
N SER A 51 11.30 -3.37 -11.60
CA SER A 51 11.78 -2.59 -10.46
C SER A 51 12.74 -1.48 -10.89
N ASN A 52 12.90 -0.48 -10.02
CA ASN A 52 13.82 0.65 -10.17
C ASN A 52 13.53 1.58 -11.36
N GLN A 53 12.27 1.66 -11.74
CA GLN A 53 11.80 2.61 -12.77
C GLN A 53 10.55 3.37 -12.32
N ILE A 54 10.32 4.52 -12.94
CA ILE A 54 9.11 5.32 -12.74
C ILE A 54 8.00 4.74 -13.61
N VAL A 55 6.83 4.55 -13.03
CA VAL A 55 5.63 4.05 -13.70
C VAL A 55 4.52 5.08 -13.54
N CYS A 56 3.99 5.56 -14.66
CA CYS A 56 2.82 6.45 -14.71
C CYS A 56 1.56 5.73 -15.24
N ASP A 57 1.71 4.50 -15.71
CA ASP A 57 0.60 3.66 -16.18
C ASP A 57 -0.23 3.16 -15.00
N LYS A 58 -1.49 3.60 -14.96
CA LYS A 58 -2.43 3.23 -13.88
C LYS A 58 -2.73 1.73 -13.80
N SER A 59 -2.42 0.93 -14.79
CA SER A 59 -2.61 -0.52 -14.71
C SER A 59 -1.73 -1.18 -13.64
N ILE A 60 -0.69 -0.49 -13.14
CA ILE A 60 0.12 -0.94 -12.00
C ILE A 60 -0.73 -1.15 -10.74
N LEU A 61 -1.87 -0.45 -10.60
CA LEU A 61 -2.75 -0.54 -9.42
C LEU A 61 -3.14 -1.97 -9.10
N PHE A 62 -3.38 -2.79 -10.14
CA PHE A 62 -3.75 -4.20 -9.98
C PHE A 62 -2.59 -5.12 -9.56
N SER A 63 -1.39 -4.57 -9.42
CA SER A 63 -0.19 -5.31 -9.04
C SER A 63 0.39 -4.84 -7.70
N LEU A 64 -0.14 -3.76 -7.11
CA LEU A 64 0.38 -3.22 -5.85
C LEU A 64 -0.26 -3.92 -4.64
N HIS A 65 0.55 -4.21 -3.65
CA HIS A 65 0.06 -4.67 -2.36
C HIS A 65 -0.68 -3.58 -1.60
N THR A 66 -1.87 -3.89 -1.09
CA THR A 66 -2.70 -2.97 -0.29
C THR A 66 -2.65 -3.26 1.21
N GLY A 67 -1.97 -4.29 1.65
CA GLY A 67 -2.03 -4.78 3.03
C GLY A 67 -0.87 -4.37 3.93
N ALA A 68 -0.06 -3.37 3.58
CA ALA A 68 1.04 -2.93 4.45
C ALA A 68 1.52 -1.52 4.08
N ALA A 69 0.96 -0.50 4.69
CA ALA A 69 1.32 0.90 4.44
C ALA A 69 2.81 1.21 4.68
N VAL A 70 3.45 0.47 5.59
CA VAL A 70 4.89 0.58 5.90
C VAL A 70 5.82 0.19 4.74
N ARG A 71 5.28 -0.41 3.70
CA ARG A 71 5.97 -0.77 2.46
C ARG A 71 6.22 0.44 1.57
N TYR A 72 5.49 1.53 1.79
CA TYR A 72 5.47 2.68 0.89
C TYR A 72 5.96 3.95 1.56
N VAL A 73 6.56 4.80 0.75
CA VAL A 73 6.90 6.18 1.09
C VAL A 73 6.10 7.10 0.16
N TYR A 74 5.58 8.17 0.70
CA TYR A 74 4.66 9.06 0.01
C TYR A 74 5.21 10.48 -0.05
N ARG A 75 5.06 11.14 -1.17
CA ARG A 75 5.37 12.56 -1.27
C ARG A 75 4.39 13.36 -0.42
N ARG A 76 4.90 14.05 0.61
CA ARG A 76 4.05 14.80 1.57
C ARG A 76 3.10 15.78 0.89
N ALA A 77 3.59 16.56 -0.10
CA ALA A 77 2.77 17.52 -0.83
C ALA A 77 1.61 16.82 -1.57
N PHE A 78 1.84 15.63 -2.15
CA PHE A 78 0.80 14.83 -2.78
C PHE A 78 -0.30 14.43 -1.79
N LEU A 79 0.06 13.92 -0.59
CA LEU A 79 -0.91 13.58 0.44
C LEU A 79 -1.71 14.80 0.91
N GLN A 80 -1.05 15.94 1.10
CA GLN A 80 -1.68 17.18 1.56
C GLN A 80 -2.66 17.75 0.53
N MET A 81 -2.26 17.81 -0.75
CA MET A 81 -3.09 18.32 -1.84
C MET A 81 -4.36 17.50 -2.08
N ASN A 82 -4.29 16.19 -1.83
CA ASN A 82 -5.40 15.26 -2.00
C ASN A 82 -6.13 14.94 -0.68
N HIS A 83 -5.83 15.65 0.40
CA HIS A 83 -6.43 15.45 1.73
C HIS A 83 -6.38 14.00 2.24
N LEU A 84 -5.35 13.24 1.82
CA LEU A 84 -5.20 11.82 2.15
C LEU A 84 -4.70 11.64 3.58
N ARG A 85 -5.49 10.94 4.39
CA ARG A 85 -5.18 10.57 5.77
C ARG A 85 -5.71 9.17 6.05
N PHE A 86 -5.09 8.49 7.00
CA PHE A 86 -5.63 7.23 7.54
C PHE A 86 -6.99 7.47 8.20
N TYR A 87 -7.89 6.52 8.02
CA TYR A 87 -9.17 6.53 8.72
C TYR A 87 -8.95 6.18 10.20
N PRO A 88 -9.35 7.06 11.14
CA PRO A 88 -9.02 6.84 12.55
C PRO A 88 -9.91 5.76 13.20
N GLY A 89 -9.32 4.97 14.08
CA GLY A 89 -10.05 4.09 15.01
C GLY A 89 -10.54 2.75 14.44
N ILE A 90 -10.23 2.43 13.19
CA ILE A 90 -10.53 1.12 12.58
C ILE A 90 -9.30 0.20 12.57
N LEU A 91 -9.54 -1.10 12.52
CA LEU A 91 -8.56 -2.10 12.11
C LEU A 91 -8.40 -2.06 10.59
N TYR A 92 -7.22 -2.47 10.10
CA TYR A 92 -6.91 -2.52 8.65
C TYR A 92 -6.98 -1.14 7.98
N GLU A 93 -6.57 -0.10 8.68
CA GLU A 93 -6.54 1.28 8.20
C GLU A 93 -5.69 1.47 6.93
N ASP A 94 -4.71 0.60 6.74
CA ASP A 94 -3.88 0.56 5.53
C ASP A 94 -4.67 0.08 4.31
N GLN A 95 -5.55 -0.89 4.47
CA GLN A 95 -6.42 -1.36 3.40
C GLN A 95 -7.41 -0.27 2.97
N GLU A 96 -7.91 0.54 3.89
CA GLU A 96 -8.74 1.71 3.56
C GLU A 96 -7.94 2.82 2.85
N PHE A 97 -6.74 3.09 3.33
CA PHE A 97 -5.92 4.21 2.89
C PHE A 97 -5.25 3.99 1.53
N LEU A 98 -4.61 2.83 1.32
CA LEU A 98 -3.77 2.58 0.16
C LEU A 98 -4.51 2.65 -1.18
N PRO A 99 -5.70 2.07 -1.36
CA PRO A 99 -6.44 2.19 -2.62
C PRO A 99 -6.77 3.63 -2.99
N ARG A 100 -7.08 4.49 -2.02
CA ARG A 100 -7.31 5.92 -2.28
C ARG A 100 -6.02 6.62 -2.71
N VAL A 101 -4.93 6.36 -2.00
CA VAL A 101 -3.59 6.88 -2.36
C VAL A 101 -3.22 6.47 -3.78
N PHE A 102 -3.32 5.18 -4.09
CA PHE A 102 -2.90 4.64 -5.39
C PHE A 102 -3.75 5.19 -6.54
N SER A 103 -5.04 5.32 -6.35
CA SER A 103 -5.94 5.87 -7.37
C SER A 103 -5.62 7.31 -7.75
N LEU A 104 -5.19 8.11 -6.79
CA LEU A 104 -4.87 9.52 -6.99
C LEU A 104 -3.41 9.77 -7.42
N ALA A 105 -2.48 8.89 -7.06
CA ALA A 105 -1.08 9.03 -7.43
C ALA A 105 -0.89 9.03 -8.95
N ASN A 106 -0.08 9.93 -9.48
CA ASN A 106 0.23 10.03 -10.90
C ASN A 106 1.53 9.32 -11.28
N SER A 107 2.38 9.05 -10.31
CA SER A 107 3.65 8.37 -10.52
C SER A 107 4.00 7.44 -9.38
N PHE A 108 4.52 6.27 -9.75
CA PHE A 108 5.00 5.23 -8.84
C PHE A 108 6.46 4.95 -9.14
N TYR A 109 7.23 4.64 -8.11
CA TYR A 109 8.57 4.10 -8.25
C TYR A 109 8.66 2.84 -7.38
N ILE A 110 8.96 1.70 -7.99
CA ILE A 110 9.05 0.43 -7.28
C ILE A 110 10.51 0.05 -7.15
N SER A 111 11.01 0.08 -5.93
CA SER A 111 12.39 -0.33 -5.61
C SER A 111 12.43 -1.80 -5.22
N SER A 112 13.43 -2.52 -5.70
CA SER A 112 13.73 -3.88 -5.23
C SER A 112 14.41 -3.90 -3.85
N PHE A 113 14.79 -2.72 -3.32
CA PHE A 113 15.46 -2.62 -2.04
C PHE A 113 14.52 -3.01 -0.88
N ILE A 114 15.07 -3.74 0.11
CA ILE A 114 14.34 -4.14 1.31
C ILE A 114 14.46 -3.00 2.33
N SER A 115 13.41 -2.20 2.48
CA SER A 115 13.40 -1.05 3.40
C SER A 115 12.97 -1.39 4.82
N TYR A 116 12.24 -2.49 5.00
CA TYR A 116 11.59 -2.80 6.27
C TYR A 116 11.67 -4.28 6.62
N ARG A 117 11.99 -4.58 7.89
CA ARG A 117 11.92 -5.94 8.46
C ARG A 117 10.63 -6.08 9.24
N TYR A 118 9.73 -6.94 8.73
CA TYR A 118 8.43 -7.23 9.32
C TYR A 118 8.51 -8.48 10.20
N LEU A 119 8.31 -8.31 11.50
CA LEU A 119 8.33 -9.43 12.45
C LEU A 119 7.00 -10.18 12.43
N LEU A 120 7.07 -11.45 12.04
CA LEU A 120 5.93 -12.38 12.16
C LEU A 120 5.91 -12.94 13.60
N ARG A 121 4.87 -12.58 14.34
CA ARG A 121 4.66 -13.08 15.71
C ARG A 121 3.83 -14.35 15.68
N SER A 122 4.17 -15.31 16.54
CA SER A 122 3.44 -16.57 16.70
C SER A 122 2.08 -16.38 17.37
N SER A 123 1.89 -15.28 18.13
CA SER A 123 0.65 -14.94 18.81
C SER A 123 0.43 -13.43 18.90
N GLY A 124 -0.82 -13.01 19.14
CA GLY A 124 -1.16 -11.60 19.36
C GLY A 124 -1.19 -10.71 18.10
N SER A 125 -1.16 -11.30 16.92
CA SER A 125 -1.38 -10.55 15.67
C SER A 125 -2.86 -10.22 15.48
N ILE A 126 -3.16 -8.99 15.09
CA ILE A 126 -4.51 -8.54 14.71
C ILE A 126 -5.09 -9.42 13.60
N MET A 127 -4.22 -9.93 12.70
CA MET A 127 -4.59 -10.79 11.57
C MET A 127 -5.02 -12.21 11.98
N SER A 128 -4.75 -12.65 13.23
CA SER A 128 -4.97 -14.05 13.66
C SER A 128 -6.33 -14.31 14.28
N GLN A 129 -7.15 -13.29 14.52
CA GLN A 129 -8.44 -13.44 15.21
C GLN A 129 -9.57 -12.72 14.44
N PHE A 130 -10.49 -13.53 13.91
CA PHE A 130 -11.77 -13.00 13.45
C PHE A 130 -12.59 -12.52 14.66
N SER A 131 -13.05 -11.28 14.62
CA SER A 131 -13.83 -10.66 15.68
C SER A 131 -14.99 -9.85 15.11
N LEU A 132 -16.02 -9.60 15.92
CA LEU A 132 -17.11 -8.68 15.52
C LEU A 132 -16.58 -7.28 15.19
N ARG A 133 -15.49 -6.86 15.86
CA ARG A 133 -14.81 -5.60 15.56
C ARG A 133 -14.19 -5.64 14.17
N SER A 134 -13.46 -6.70 13.80
CA SER A 134 -12.86 -6.80 12.47
C SER A 134 -13.90 -6.78 11.36
N LEU A 135 -15.03 -7.47 11.54
CA LEU A 135 -16.15 -7.45 10.60
C LEU A 135 -16.75 -6.04 10.45
N ARG A 136 -17.03 -5.36 11.57
CA ARG A 136 -17.55 -3.99 11.56
C ARG A 136 -16.60 -3.02 10.86
N ASP A 137 -15.31 -3.13 11.13
CA ASP A 137 -14.29 -2.25 10.57
C ASP A 137 -14.12 -2.52 9.05
N THR A 138 -14.19 -3.78 8.61
CA THR A 138 -14.25 -4.14 7.18
C THR A 138 -15.46 -3.51 6.48
N LEU A 139 -16.64 -3.57 7.08
CA LEU A 139 -17.83 -2.90 6.54
C LEU A 139 -17.67 -1.38 6.46
N THR A 140 -16.95 -0.79 7.42
CA THR A 140 -16.61 0.64 7.39
C THR A 140 -15.70 0.97 6.20
N ILE A 141 -14.71 0.13 5.91
CA ILE A 141 -13.81 0.27 4.76
C ILE A 141 -14.60 0.21 3.45
N VAL A 142 -15.48 -0.79 3.29
CA VAL A 142 -16.31 -0.93 2.09
C VAL A 142 -17.18 0.32 1.87
N ARG A 143 -17.83 0.82 2.92
CA ARG A 143 -18.65 2.06 2.84
C ARG A 143 -17.81 3.29 2.50
N SER A 144 -16.60 3.38 3.04
CA SER A 144 -15.66 4.45 2.69
C SER A 144 -15.35 4.44 1.19
N TYR A 145 -15.11 3.28 0.61
CA TYR A 145 -14.87 3.14 -0.84
C TYR A 145 -16.10 3.50 -1.68
N GLU A 146 -17.29 3.05 -1.28
CA GLU A 146 -18.54 3.39 -1.98
C GLU A 146 -18.76 4.90 -2.00
N THR A 147 -18.61 5.56 -0.85
CA THR A 147 -18.72 7.01 -0.74
C THR A 147 -17.68 7.70 -1.63
N TRP A 148 -16.44 7.25 -1.58
CA TRP A 148 -15.36 7.84 -2.36
C TRP A 148 -15.54 7.66 -3.87
N LEU A 149 -16.06 6.51 -4.33
CA LEU A 149 -16.42 6.29 -5.73
C LEU A 149 -17.52 7.26 -6.20
N GLN A 150 -18.48 7.56 -5.34
CA GLN A 150 -19.61 8.43 -5.70
C GLN A 150 -19.22 9.91 -5.70
N GLU A 151 -18.40 10.35 -4.77
CA GLU A 151 -18.13 11.77 -4.55
C GLU A 151 -16.84 12.23 -5.22
N GLU A 152 -15.75 11.49 -5.08
CA GLU A 152 -14.41 11.94 -5.46
C GLU A 152 -13.96 11.44 -6.83
N ILE A 153 -14.44 10.27 -7.27
CA ILE A 153 -14.00 9.61 -8.52
C ILE A 153 -15.07 9.64 -9.60
N LYS A 154 -16.27 10.13 -9.31
CA LYS A 154 -17.35 10.18 -10.28
C LYS A 154 -16.90 10.89 -11.55
N GLY A 155 -16.94 10.16 -12.69
CA GLY A 155 -16.50 10.67 -13.99
C GLY A 155 -15.00 10.58 -14.26
N LYS A 156 -14.20 10.07 -13.33
CA LYS A 156 -12.78 9.74 -13.56
C LYS A 156 -12.62 8.42 -14.31
N SER A 157 -11.40 7.99 -14.55
CA SER A 157 -11.05 6.82 -15.36
C SER A 157 -11.85 5.56 -15.00
N ALA A 158 -12.39 4.86 -16.02
CA ALA A 158 -13.04 3.57 -15.85
C ALA A 158 -12.11 2.52 -15.18
N LEU A 159 -10.81 2.63 -15.41
CA LEU A 159 -9.79 1.77 -14.79
C LEU A 159 -9.70 1.98 -13.27
N ILE A 160 -9.77 3.22 -12.79
CA ILE A 160 -9.78 3.51 -11.35
C ILE A 160 -11.05 2.96 -10.71
N ASN A 161 -12.20 3.13 -11.36
CA ASN A 161 -13.46 2.56 -10.89
C ASN A 161 -13.39 1.04 -10.79
N ALA A 162 -12.83 0.36 -11.81
CA ALA A 162 -12.64 -1.08 -11.80
C ALA A 162 -11.70 -1.53 -10.67
N TYR A 163 -10.62 -0.79 -10.43
CA TYR A 163 -9.68 -1.07 -9.35
C TYR A 163 -10.34 -0.99 -7.97
N ILE A 164 -11.05 0.10 -7.67
CA ILE A 164 -11.73 0.27 -6.37
C ILE A 164 -12.84 -0.75 -6.17
N ASN A 165 -13.64 -1.04 -7.20
CA ASN A 165 -14.62 -2.11 -7.15
C ASN A 165 -13.96 -3.47 -6.85
N GLY A 166 -12.82 -3.76 -7.46
CA GLY A 166 -12.02 -4.95 -7.13
C GLY A 166 -11.58 -4.98 -5.67
N CYS A 167 -11.21 -3.85 -5.08
CA CYS A 167 -10.90 -3.76 -3.65
C CYS A 167 -12.12 -4.07 -2.78
N ILE A 168 -13.32 -3.60 -3.13
CA ILE A 168 -14.58 -3.90 -2.40
C ILE A 168 -14.86 -5.40 -2.38
N PHE A 169 -14.70 -6.09 -3.52
CA PHE A 169 -15.00 -7.53 -3.61
C PHE A 169 -13.94 -8.44 -2.99
N ASN A 170 -12.76 -7.92 -2.66
CA ASN A 170 -11.68 -8.68 -2.02
C ASN A 170 -11.65 -8.52 -0.48
N HIS A 171 -12.62 -7.83 0.11
CA HIS A 171 -12.87 -7.71 1.56
C HIS A 171 -14.03 -8.59 2.01
#